data_ac8f193d1105d3847a5862ac77f863b2
#
_entry.id   ac8f193d1105d3847a5862ac77f863b2
#
_cell.length_a   1.000
_cell.length_b   1.000
_cell.length_c   1.000
_cell.angle_alpha   90.00
_cell.angle_beta   90.00
_cell.angle_gamma   90.00
#
_symmetry.space_group_name_H-M   'P 1'
#
loop_
_entity.id
_entity.type
_entity.pdbx_description
1 polymer ?
#
loop_
_entity_poly.entity_id
_entity_poly.type
_entity_poly.pdbx_seq_one_letter_code
_entity_poly.pdbx_strand_id
1 'polypeptide(L)'
;ADVVMETLLLKCQPIMEKTTGLKLYPSYTYARIYKKGDVLERHKDRFSCEISTTMNLGGDKWDLYLEPSGKEGAKGIKIDLNPGDMLVYSGCELEHWRNKFQGKECIQVFLHYNNCKTPGAKENMFDKRPHLGLPSWFKGLSR
;
A
#
# COMPACT_ATOMS: atom_id res chain seq x y z
N ALA A 1 4.64 13.76 6.22
CA ALA A 1 4.24 13.33 4.87
C ALA A 1 5.36 13.65 3.88
N ASP A 2 5.58 12.75 2.94
CA ASP A 2 6.54 12.96 1.87
C ASP A 2 5.80 13.49 0.64
N VAL A 3 6.09 14.73 0.24
CA VAL A 3 5.38 15.42 -0.86
C VAL A 3 5.57 14.69 -2.19
N VAL A 4 6.73 14.09 -2.43
CA VAL A 4 7.02 13.34 -3.67
C VAL A 4 6.13 12.09 -3.74
N MET A 5 6.08 11.31 -2.66
CA MET A 5 5.28 10.09 -2.61
C MET A 5 3.78 10.39 -2.63
N GLU A 6 3.32 11.45 -1.97
CA GLU A 6 1.91 11.85 -2.05
C GLU A 6 1.53 12.42 -3.42
N THR A 7 2.47 13.06 -4.13
CA THR A 7 2.27 13.41 -5.54
C THR A 7 2.15 12.15 -6.40
N LEU A 8 2.98 11.14 -6.15
CA LEU A 8 2.88 9.84 -6.83
C LEU A 8 1.53 9.17 -6.58
N LEU A 9 1.02 9.22 -5.34
CA LEU A 9 -0.32 8.72 -4.98
C LEU A 9 -1.40 9.32 -5.91
N LEU A 10 -1.41 10.63 -6.07
CA LEU A 10 -2.38 11.32 -6.93
C LEU A 10 -2.15 11.02 -8.42
N LYS A 11 -0.91 10.94 -8.86
CA LYS A 11 -0.56 10.60 -10.25
C LYS A 11 -0.96 9.18 -10.62
N CYS A 12 -0.83 8.23 -9.70
CA CYS A 12 -1.21 6.84 -9.92
C CYS A 12 -2.72 6.59 -9.81
N GLN A 13 -3.48 7.47 -9.16
CA GLN A 13 -4.92 7.26 -8.93
C GLN A 13 -5.72 6.93 -10.20
N PRO A 14 -5.58 7.63 -11.35
CA PRO A 14 -6.29 7.28 -12.58
C PRO A 14 -5.94 5.88 -13.10
N ILE A 15 -4.68 5.47 -12.94
CA ILE A 15 -4.22 4.12 -13.32
C ILE A 15 -4.86 3.08 -12.40
N MET A 16 -4.89 3.35 -11.11
CA MET A 16 -5.54 2.49 -10.11
C MET A 16 -7.04 2.33 -10.40
N GLU A 17 -7.73 3.43 -10.67
CA GLU A 17 -9.15 3.41 -11.01
C GLU A 17 -9.43 2.61 -12.30
N LYS A 18 -8.59 2.78 -13.33
CA LYS A 18 -8.69 2.00 -14.58
C LYS A 18 -8.44 0.51 -14.33
N THR A 19 -7.43 0.16 -13.55
CA THR A 19 -7.03 -1.23 -13.28
C THR A 19 -8.07 -1.97 -12.44
N THR A 20 -8.62 -1.31 -11.43
CA THR A 20 -9.58 -1.91 -10.49
C THR A 20 -11.04 -1.80 -10.95
N GLY A 21 -11.36 -0.87 -11.85
CA GLY A 21 -12.74 -0.52 -12.20
C GLY A 21 -13.47 0.26 -11.09
N LEU A 22 -12.77 0.70 -10.05
CA LEU A 22 -13.34 1.39 -8.89
C LEU A 22 -13.11 2.90 -9.00
N LYS A 23 -13.95 3.68 -8.32
CA LYS A 23 -13.67 5.07 -7.97
C LYS A 23 -13.02 5.10 -6.59
N LEU A 24 -11.93 5.84 -6.45
CA LEU A 24 -11.06 5.77 -5.28
C LEU A 24 -10.89 7.12 -4.60
N TYR A 25 -10.86 7.10 -3.27
CA TYR A 25 -10.34 8.19 -2.46
C TYR A 25 -8.89 7.90 -2.07
N PRO A 26 -7.95 8.83 -2.27
CA PRO A 26 -6.57 8.66 -1.83
C PRO A 26 -6.50 8.68 -0.30
N SER A 27 -5.72 7.79 0.28
CA SER A 27 -5.54 7.71 1.72
C SER A 27 -4.16 8.25 2.12
N TYR A 28 -3.12 7.47 2.01
CA TYR A 28 -1.76 7.90 2.34
C TYR A 28 -0.71 7.07 1.61
N THR A 29 0.53 7.48 1.75
CA THR A 29 1.69 6.73 1.25
C THR A 29 2.62 6.34 2.38
N TYR A 30 3.35 5.26 2.19
CA TYR A 30 4.43 4.85 3.04
C TYR A 30 5.61 4.40 2.16
N ALA A 31 6.75 5.02 2.31
CA ALA A 31 7.97 4.64 1.61
C ALA A 31 9.01 4.17 2.62
N ARG A 32 9.72 3.10 2.31
CA ARG A 32 10.73 2.53 3.20
C ARG A 32 11.90 1.93 2.42
N ILE A 33 13.09 2.09 2.96
CA ILE A 33 14.27 1.34 2.59
C ILE A 33 14.42 0.19 3.59
N TYR A 34 14.20 -1.02 3.09
CA TYR A 34 14.38 -2.24 3.86
C TYR A 34 15.85 -2.68 3.81
N LYS A 35 16.30 -3.27 4.89
CA LYS A 35 17.68 -3.73 5.08
C LYS A 35 17.73 -5.23 5.32
N LYS A 36 18.93 -5.79 5.15
CA LYS A 36 19.16 -7.22 5.41
C LYS A 36 18.63 -7.62 6.78
N GLY A 37 17.85 -8.67 6.82
CA GLY A 37 17.24 -9.19 8.03
C GLY A 37 15.81 -8.70 8.30
N ASP A 38 15.33 -7.65 7.61
CA ASP A 38 13.95 -7.21 7.72
C ASP A 38 12.98 -8.31 7.30
N VAL A 39 11.82 -8.33 7.93
CA VAL A 39 10.70 -9.24 7.67
C VAL A 39 9.43 -8.39 7.57
N LEU A 40 8.54 -8.76 6.68
CA LEU A 40 7.15 -8.30 6.72
C LEU A 40 6.30 -9.50 7.12
N GLU A 41 5.87 -9.52 8.39
CA GLU A 41 5.06 -10.62 8.91
C GLU A 41 3.75 -10.77 8.11
N ARG A 42 3.24 -12.00 8.03
CA ARG A 42 1.98 -12.30 7.37
C ARG A 42 0.82 -11.58 8.06
N HIS A 43 0.10 -10.74 7.33
CA HIS A 43 -0.96 -9.89 7.88
C HIS A 43 -1.96 -9.48 6.81
N LYS A 44 -3.05 -8.90 7.27
CA LYS A 44 -3.98 -8.07 6.50
C LYS A 44 -3.84 -6.62 6.95
N ASP A 45 -4.12 -5.72 6.05
CA ASP A 45 -4.00 -4.28 6.30
C ASP A 45 -5.18 -3.71 7.11
N ARG A 46 -5.00 -2.50 7.61
CA ARG A 46 -6.06 -1.69 8.21
C ARG A 46 -6.91 -1.00 7.14
N PHE A 47 -8.07 -0.49 7.53
CA PHE A 47 -9.07 0.11 6.63
C PHE A 47 -8.50 1.16 5.66
N SER A 48 -7.56 2.02 6.10
CA SER A 48 -6.93 3.01 5.23
C SER A 48 -6.13 2.42 4.06
N CYS A 49 -5.90 1.12 4.07
CA CYS A 49 -5.19 0.35 3.06
C CYS A 49 -6.11 -0.64 2.34
N GLU A 50 -7.40 -0.32 2.21
CA GLU A 50 -8.40 -1.19 1.57
C GLU A 50 -7.97 -1.62 0.16
N ILE A 51 -7.62 -0.66 -0.66
CA ILE A 51 -7.02 -0.89 -1.98
C ILE A 51 -5.58 -0.45 -1.90
N SER A 52 -4.70 -1.42 -1.84
CA SER A 52 -3.28 -1.21 -1.62
C SER A 52 -2.46 -1.46 -2.87
N THR A 53 -1.32 -0.78 -2.94
CA THR A 53 -0.28 -1.14 -3.86
C THR A 53 1.05 -1.29 -3.13
N THR A 54 1.91 -2.12 -3.68
CA THR A 54 3.35 -2.07 -3.42
C THR A 54 4.09 -1.90 -4.73
N MET A 55 4.94 -0.90 -4.79
CA MET A 55 5.76 -0.59 -5.97
C MET A 55 7.23 -0.72 -5.60
N ASN A 56 7.97 -1.48 -6.39
CA ASN A 56 9.41 -1.57 -6.24
C ASN A 56 10.08 -0.33 -6.87
N LEU A 57 10.84 0.41 -6.06
CA LEU A 57 11.60 1.58 -6.52
C LEU A 57 13.07 1.26 -6.81
N GLY A 58 13.55 0.07 -6.45
CA GLY A 58 14.92 -0.36 -6.70
C GLY A 58 15.56 -1.12 -5.53
N GLY A 59 16.85 -1.36 -5.67
CA GLY A 59 17.63 -2.19 -4.75
C GLY A 59 17.58 -3.67 -5.11
N ASP A 60 17.92 -4.52 -4.14
CA ASP A 60 17.93 -5.96 -4.32
C ASP A 60 16.51 -6.54 -4.32
N LYS A 61 16.32 -7.63 -5.06
CA LYS A 61 15.04 -8.32 -5.11
C LYS A 61 14.60 -8.83 -3.74
N TRP A 62 13.34 -8.63 -3.44
CA TRP A 62 12.70 -9.15 -2.25
C TRP A 62 11.26 -9.56 -2.56
N ASP A 63 11.05 -10.85 -2.69
CA ASP A 63 9.77 -11.42 -3.10
C ASP A 63 8.65 -11.06 -2.13
N LEU A 64 7.49 -10.72 -2.68
CA LEU A 64 6.25 -10.59 -1.95
C LEU A 64 5.45 -11.88 -2.07
N TYR A 65 4.79 -12.28 -1.02
CA TYR A 65 3.83 -13.37 -1.01
C TYR A 65 2.43 -12.81 -0.77
N LEU A 66 1.46 -13.29 -1.52
CA LEU A 66 0.06 -12.94 -1.41
C LEU A 66 -0.79 -14.20 -1.41
N GLU A 67 -1.82 -14.24 -0.57
CA GLU A 67 -2.82 -15.29 -0.57
C GLU A 67 -4.09 -14.84 -1.29
N PRO A 68 -4.27 -15.18 -2.59
CA PRO A 68 -5.32 -14.59 -3.41
C PRO A 68 -6.72 -15.20 -3.19
N SER A 69 -6.81 -16.35 -2.52
CA SER A 69 -8.13 -17.00 -2.27
C SER A 69 -8.89 -16.40 -1.07
N GLY A 70 -8.22 -15.56 -0.28
CA GLY A 70 -8.76 -15.01 0.97
C GLY A 70 -8.85 -16.04 2.12
N LYS A 71 -8.36 -17.26 1.92
CA LYS A 71 -8.33 -18.30 2.97
C LYS A 71 -7.17 -18.06 3.92
N GLU A 72 -7.49 -17.78 5.16
CA GLU A 72 -6.50 -17.57 6.21
C GLU A 72 -5.55 -18.78 6.33
N GLY A 73 -4.24 -18.49 6.42
CA GLY A 73 -3.20 -19.50 6.58
C GLY A 73 -2.91 -20.36 5.35
N ALA A 74 -3.59 -20.14 4.22
CA ALA A 74 -3.30 -20.89 2.99
C ALA A 74 -1.92 -20.54 2.40
N LYS A 75 -1.40 -21.39 1.52
CA LYS A 75 -0.02 -21.32 0.98
C LYS A 75 0.09 -20.09 0.10
N GLY A 76 -0.45 -19.20 -0.23
CA GLY A 76 -0.20 -18.05 -1.08
C GLY A 76 0.67 -18.30 -2.32
N ILE A 77 0.86 -17.26 -3.10
CA ILE A 77 1.71 -17.25 -4.29
C ILE A 77 2.86 -16.25 -4.11
N LYS A 78 3.98 -16.58 -4.73
CA LYS A 78 5.14 -15.71 -4.79
C LYS A 78 5.00 -14.71 -5.95
N ILE A 79 5.27 -13.44 -5.68
CA ILE A 79 5.22 -12.36 -6.64
C ILE A 79 6.59 -11.67 -6.68
N ASP A 80 7.17 -11.60 -7.87
CA ASP A 80 8.41 -10.90 -8.15
C ASP A 80 8.10 -9.57 -8.85
N LEU A 81 8.62 -8.47 -8.31
CA LEU A 81 8.42 -7.13 -8.84
C LEU A 81 9.78 -6.54 -9.23
N ASN A 82 9.94 -6.19 -10.50
CA ASN A 82 11.08 -5.40 -10.95
C ASN A 82 10.92 -3.92 -10.56
N PRO A 83 11.98 -3.12 -10.56
CA PRO A 83 11.85 -1.68 -10.35
C PRO A 83 10.84 -1.06 -11.34
N GLY A 84 9.87 -0.32 -10.77
CA GLY A 84 8.75 0.26 -11.51
C GLY A 84 7.51 -0.62 -11.60
N ASP A 85 7.61 -1.91 -11.31
CA ASP A 85 6.43 -2.78 -11.23
C ASP A 85 5.62 -2.48 -9.95
N MET A 86 4.30 -2.56 -10.09
CA MET A 86 3.36 -2.29 -9.01
C MET A 86 2.33 -3.42 -8.92
N LEU A 87 2.22 -4.03 -7.75
CA LEU A 87 1.11 -4.94 -7.43
C LEU A 87 -0.04 -4.15 -6.83
N VAL A 88 -1.26 -4.43 -7.30
CA VAL A 88 -2.52 -3.89 -6.76
C VAL A 88 -3.29 -5.03 -6.12
N TYR A 89 -3.77 -4.84 -4.89
CA TYR A 89 -4.49 -5.88 -4.14
C TYR A 89 -5.44 -5.30 -3.09
N SER A 90 -6.38 -6.12 -2.64
CA SER A 90 -7.29 -5.79 -1.55
C SER A 90 -6.59 -6.01 -0.21
N GLY A 91 -6.00 -4.95 0.35
CA GLY A 91 -5.12 -5.06 1.52
C GLY A 91 -5.82 -5.58 2.77
N CYS A 92 -7.09 -5.20 2.98
CA CYS A 92 -7.88 -5.62 4.13
C CYS A 92 -8.38 -7.07 4.05
N GLU A 93 -8.42 -7.65 2.85
CA GLU A 93 -9.02 -8.98 2.63
C GLU A 93 -7.96 -10.06 2.46
N LEU A 94 -6.83 -9.74 1.81
CA LEU A 94 -5.84 -10.70 1.39
C LEU A 94 -4.61 -10.64 2.30
N GLU A 95 -4.22 -11.79 2.84
CA GLU A 95 -2.98 -11.91 3.59
C GLU A 95 -1.79 -11.75 2.67
N HIS A 96 -0.81 -10.97 3.11
CA HIS A 96 0.42 -10.74 2.39
C HIS A 96 1.61 -10.65 3.35
N TRP A 97 2.81 -11.00 2.84
CA TRP A 97 4.02 -11.06 3.66
C TRP A 97 5.27 -11.08 2.80
N ARG A 98 6.40 -10.84 3.43
CA ARG A 98 7.74 -11.04 2.86
C ARG A 98 8.59 -11.79 3.87
N ASN A 99 9.26 -12.85 3.42
CA ASN A 99 10.20 -13.60 4.23
C ASN A 99 11.43 -12.75 4.54
N LYS A 100 12.29 -13.23 5.45
CA LYS A 100 13.50 -12.51 5.87
C LYS A 100 14.33 -12.07 4.66
N PHE A 101 14.58 -10.76 4.56
CA PHE A 101 15.34 -10.18 3.47
C PHE A 101 16.82 -10.56 3.55
N GLN A 102 17.37 -11.07 2.44
CA GLN A 102 18.75 -11.52 2.35
C GLN A 102 19.66 -10.52 1.62
N GLY A 103 19.09 -9.59 0.86
CA GLY A 103 19.81 -8.56 0.15
C GLY A 103 20.36 -7.46 1.04
N LYS A 104 21.01 -6.47 0.45
CA LYS A 104 21.56 -5.31 1.15
C LYS A 104 20.49 -4.29 1.46
N GLU A 105 19.73 -3.88 0.44
CA GLU A 105 18.63 -2.93 0.58
C GLU A 105 17.58 -3.12 -0.51
N CYS A 106 16.33 -2.84 -0.17
CA CYS A 106 15.20 -2.88 -1.08
C CYS A 106 14.31 -1.65 -0.80
N ILE A 107 13.99 -0.89 -1.85
CA ILE A 107 13.25 0.37 -1.73
C ILE A 107 11.84 0.13 -2.24
N GLN A 108 10.85 0.35 -1.37
CA GLN A 108 9.43 0.16 -1.68
C GLN A 108 8.65 1.42 -1.35
N VAL A 109 7.60 1.68 -2.14
CA VAL A 109 6.55 2.62 -1.79
C VAL A 109 5.20 1.91 -1.83
N PHE A 110 4.38 2.22 -0.85
CA PHE A 110 3.01 1.75 -0.73
C PHE A 110 2.07 2.92 -0.95
N LEU A 111 1.11 2.75 -1.86
CA LEU A 111 0.09 3.74 -2.15
C LEU A 111 -1.25 3.16 -1.74
N HIS A 112 -2.00 3.87 -0.91
CA HIS A 112 -3.22 3.37 -0.31
C HIS A 112 -4.43 4.21 -0.68
N TYR A 113 -5.53 3.53 -0.97
CA TYR A 113 -6.79 4.12 -1.37
C TYR A 113 -7.96 3.42 -0.68
N ASN A 114 -9.10 4.10 -0.64
CA ASN A 114 -10.38 3.49 -0.29
C ASN A 114 -11.33 3.52 -1.51
N ASN A 115 -12.15 2.49 -1.64
CA ASN A 115 -13.24 2.51 -2.61
C ASN A 115 -14.29 3.53 -2.18
N CYS A 116 -14.65 4.47 -3.06
CA CYS A 116 -15.64 5.51 -2.77
C CYS A 116 -17.00 4.98 -2.31
N LYS A 117 -17.32 3.72 -2.63
CA LYS A 117 -18.58 3.07 -2.23
C LYS A 117 -18.52 2.41 -0.85
N THR A 118 -17.33 2.25 -0.27
CA THR A 118 -17.19 1.62 1.04
C THR A 118 -17.63 2.61 2.14
N PRO A 119 -18.51 2.20 3.05
CA PRO A 119 -18.92 3.05 4.18
C PRO A 119 -17.70 3.56 4.97
N GLY A 120 -17.65 4.86 5.26
CA GLY A 120 -16.55 5.49 5.98
C GLY A 120 -15.35 5.90 5.10
N ALA A 121 -15.36 5.57 3.80
CA ALA A 121 -14.25 5.88 2.90
C ALA A 121 -14.03 7.39 2.71
N LYS A 122 -15.12 8.15 2.63
CA LYS A 122 -15.05 9.62 2.48
C LYS A 122 -14.44 10.28 3.71
N GLU A 123 -14.85 9.86 4.89
CA GLU A 123 -14.35 10.35 6.18
C GLU A 123 -12.89 9.93 6.42
N ASN A 124 -12.45 8.86 5.75
CA ASN A 124 -11.08 8.37 5.84
C ASN A 124 -10.14 8.97 4.77
N MET A 125 -10.63 9.84 3.91
CA MET A 125 -9.81 10.49 2.89
C MET A 125 -8.57 11.15 3.50
N PHE A 126 -7.43 11.02 2.83
CA PHE A 126 -6.11 11.43 3.32
C PHE A 126 -5.72 10.86 4.69
N ASP A 127 -6.22 9.66 5.02
CA ASP A 127 -6.05 9.03 6.35
C ASP A 127 -6.54 9.95 7.49
N LYS A 128 -7.73 10.51 7.31
CA LYS A 128 -8.40 11.48 8.21
C LYS A 128 -7.66 12.82 8.39
N ARG A 129 -6.69 13.13 7.55
CA ARG A 129 -6.10 14.46 7.48
C ARG A 129 -6.99 15.38 6.63
N PRO A 130 -6.98 16.71 6.86
CA PRO A 130 -7.76 17.64 6.05
C PRO A 130 -7.29 17.72 4.59
N HIS A 131 -6.00 17.48 4.33
CA HIS A 131 -5.40 17.39 3.00
C HIS A 131 -4.06 16.63 3.04
N LEU A 132 -3.52 16.29 1.88
CA LEU A 132 -2.17 15.76 1.74
C LEU A 132 -1.11 16.81 2.13
N GLY A 133 0.12 16.37 2.33
CA GLY A 133 1.24 17.25 2.75
C GLY A 133 1.37 17.41 4.27
N LEU A 134 0.36 17.03 5.03
CA LEU A 134 0.38 17.08 6.49
C LEU A 134 0.96 15.80 7.11
N PRO A 135 1.64 15.87 8.25
CA PRO A 135 2.13 14.69 8.94
C PRO A 135 0.99 13.79 9.42
N SER A 136 1.26 12.50 9.59
CA SER A 136 0.27 11.47 9.93
C SER A 136 -0.48 11.71 11.25
N TRP A 137 0.13 12.42 12.19
CA TRP A 137 -0.49 12.76 13.48
C TRP A 137 -1.48 13.94 13.39
N PHE A 138 -1.48 14.71 12.31
CA PHE A 138 -2.40 15.83 12.12
C PHE A 138 -3.71 15.33 11.52
N LYS A 139 -4.68 15.02 12.37
CA LYS A 139 -6.00 14.51 11.96
C LYS A 139 -7.08 15.59 11.80
N GLY A 140 -6.69 16.85 11.80
CA GLY A 140 -7.61 17.98 11.81
C GLY A 140 -8.19 18.26 13.22
N LEU A 141 -8.75 19.44 13.38
CA LEU A 141 -9.57 19.72 14.56
C LEU A 141 -10.94 19.10 14.31
N SER A 142 -11.40 18.24 15.20
CA SER A 142 -12.81 17.84 15.20
C SER A 142 -13.68 19.11 15.32
N ARG A 143 -14.43 19.39 14.26
CA ARG A 143 -15.43 20.46 14.29
C ARG A 143 -16.66 20.00 15.05
#